data_01f68bb76dd5ded94a3bb1fa739626ce
#
_entry.id   01f68bb76dd5ded94a3bb1fa739626ce
#
_cell.length_a   1.000
_cell.length_b   1.000
_cell.length_c   1.000
_cell.angle_alpha   90.00
_cell.angle_beta   90.00
_cell.angle_gamma   90.00
#
_symmetry.space_group_name_H-M   'P 1'
#
loop_
_entity.id
_entity.type
_entity.pdbx_description
1 polymer ?
#
loop_
_entity_poly.entity_id
_entity_poly.type
_entity_poly.pdbx_seq_one_letter_code
_entity_poly.pdbx_strand_id
1 'polypeptide(L)'
;MSTPLRKANKHNAPTKRFEHSLWSAGNKHVVGIDEVGRGAWAGPLTIAAAVIPKDKRLYKVRDSKALNEKERESLYDAITNWCSHWSVGHATNKECDEFGMSHAQKLATKRALTSLNIEIDHALIDGKWDFVGEIVGKANRTMIIRGDAKCLSIAAASILAKVTRDRIMKEHHKLFPNYAFESNKGYPCPKHKKALYESGPTPLHRISWKYMKDTPYSQACLLYTSPSPRDYAASRMPSSA
;
A
#
# COMPACT_ATOMS: atom_id res chain seq x y z
N MET A 1 21.75 19.39 -2.95
CA MET A 1 22.88 18.45 -2.69
C MET A 1 22.32 17.08 -2.38
N SER A 2 22.61 16.06 -3.18
CA SER A 2 22.07 14.70 -3.00
C SER A 2 22.86 13.99 -1.89
N THR A 3 22.18 13.51 -0.85
CA THR A 3 22.77 12.71 0.22
C THR A 3 23.43 11.43 -0.36
N PRO A 4 24.71 11.16 -0.07
CA PRO A 4 25.36 9.97 -0.60
C PRO A 4 24.76 8.69 0.01
N LEU A 5 24.44 7.70 -0.84
CA LEU A 5 23.91 6.41 -0.43
C LEU A 5 24.90 5.62 0.42
N ARG A 6 24.43 4.97 1.48
CA ARG A 6 25.27 4.14 2.36
C ARG A 6 25.99 3.05 1.57
N LYS A 7 27.30 2.87 1.82
CA LYS A 7 28.17 1.90 1.10
C LYS A 7 27.68 0.44 1.09
N ALA A 8 26.99 0.00 2.15
CA ALA A 8 26.54 -1.39 2.32
C ALA A 8 25.50 -1.88 1.29
N ASN A 9 24.88 -0.99 0.51
CA ASN A 9 23.75 -1.34 -0.37
C ASN A 9 24.07 -1.42 -1.86
N LYS A 10 25.35 -1.33 -2.26
CA LYS A 10 25.73 -1.34 -3.69
C LYS A 10 25.57 -2.72 -4.36
N HIS A 11 25.67 -3.82 -3.61
CA HIS A 11 25.67 -5.18 -4.18
C HIS A 11 24.28 -5.79 -4.46
N ASN A 12 23.18 -5.21 -3.96
CA ASN A 12 21.83 -5.76 -4.08
C ASN A 12 20.84 -4.80 -4.77
N ALA A 13 21.28 -4.07 -5.77
CA ALA A 13 20.36 -3.23 -6.54
C ALA A 13 19.47 -4.09 -7.45
N PRO A 14 18.15 -3.85 -7.51
CA PRO A 14 17.27 -4.57 -8.44
C PRO A 14 17.70 -4.35 -9.88
N THR A 15 17.50 -5.34 -10.73
CA THR A 15 17.88 -5.31 -12.14
C THR A 15 16.66 -5.39 -13.03
N LYS A 16 16.82 -5.12 -14.33
CA LYS A 16 15.78 -5.33 -15.35
C LYS A 16 15.76 -6.76 -15.93
N ARG A 17 16.38 -7.75 -15.27
CA ARG A 17 16.54 -9.10 -15.83
C ARG A 17 15.21 -9.75 -16.17
N PHE A 18 14.24 -9.64 -15.28
CA PHE A 18 12.90 -10.21 -15.49
C PHE A 18 12.15 -9.48 -16.59
N GLU A 19 12.19 -8.15 -16.56
CA GLU A 19 11.57 -7.31 -17.58
C GLU A 19 12.20 -7.56 -18.95
N HIS A 20 13.53 -7.63 -19.06
CA HIS A 20 14.21 -7.93 -20.32
C HIS A 20 13.84 -9.29 -20.90
N SER A 21 13.74 -10.33 -20.07
CA SER A 21 13.30 -11.65 -20.52
C SER A 21 11.91 -11.60 -21.16
N LEU A 22 10.98 -10.87 -20.52
CA LEU A 22 9.60 -10.73 -21.01
C LEU A 22 9.53 -9.84 -22.26
N TRP A 23 10.28 -8.74 -22.30
CA TRP A 23 10.35 -7.88 -23.48
C TRP A 23 10.94 -8.61 -24.69
N SER A 24 11.94 -9.48 -24.49
CA SER A 24 12.52 -10.31 -25.54
C SER A 24 11.55 -11.38 -26.04
N ALA A 25 10.59 -11.80 -25.19
CA ALA A 25 9.51 -12.70 -25.56
C ALA A 25 8.31 -11.98 -26.24
N GLY A 26 8.44 -10.68 -26.54
CA GLY A 26 7.43 -9.90 -27.27
C GLY A 26 6.46 -9.10 -26.40
N ASN A 27 6.50 -9.22 -25.07
CA ASN A 27 5.64 -8.42 -24.18
C ASN A 27 6.02 -6.94 -24.29
N LYS A 28 5.05 -6.07 -24.44
CA LYS A 28 5.25 -4.60 -24.52
C LYS A 28 5.12 -3.94 -23.17
N HIS A 29 4.01 -4.20 -22.48
CA HIS A 29 3.68 -3.64 -21.17
C HIS A 29 3.87 -4.68 -20.05
N VAL A 30 5.07 -4.68 -19.48
CA VAL A 30 5.42 -5.49 -18.32
C VAL A 30 5.26 -4.61 -17.09
N VAL A 31 4.34 -4.97 -16.20
CA VAL A 31 4.02 -4.20 -14.99
C VAL A 31 4.61 -4.85 -13.74
N GLY A 32 5.34 -4.09 -12.93
CA GLY A 32 5.77 -4.49 -11.59
C GLY A 32 4.73 -4.08 -10.55
N ILE A 33 4.42 -4.96 -9.60
CA ILE A 33 3.37 -4.75 -8.60
C ILE A 33 3.91 -5.06 -7.20
N ASP A 34 3.65 -4.16 -6.25
CA ASP A 34 3.95 -4.37 -4.84
C ASP A 34 2.82 -3.84 -3.93
N GLU A 35 2.80 -4.31 -2.68
CA GLU A 35 1.78 -3.98 -1.69
C GLU A 35 2.38 -3.36 -0.42
N VAL A 36 1.59 -2.51 0.24
CA VAL A 36 1.90 -1.99 1.57
C VAL A 36 0.65 -1.89 2.43
N GLY A 37 0.81 -2.08 3.74
CA GLY A 37 -0.29 -1.95 4.68
C GLY A 37 -1.07 -3.22 4.95
N ARG A 38 -0.64 -4.39 4.43
CA ARG A 38 -1.32 -5.67 4.68
C ARG A 38 -1.41 -6.01 6.17
N GLY A 39 -0.32 -5.87 6.92
CA GLY A 39 -0.26 -6.13 8.37
C GLY A 39 -0.57 -4.93 9.26
N ALA A 40 -1.02 -3.80 8.71
CA ALA A 40 -1.36 -2.63 9.51
C ALA A 40 -2.73 -2.80 10.18
N TRP A 41 -2.87 -2.31 11.42
CA TRP A 41 -4.12 -2.30 12.16
C TRP A 41 -5.06 -1.18 11.75
N ALA A 42 -4.51 -0.10 11.20
CA ALA A 42 -5.26 1.06 10.73
C ALA A 42 -4.82 1.51 9.34
N GLY A 43 -5.76 2.13 8.62
CA GLY A 43 -5.54 2.68 7.29
C GLY A 43 -5.70 1.65 6.15
N PRO A 44 -5.57 2.12 4.91
CA PRO A 44 -5.83 1.30 3.73
C PRO A 44 -4.75 0.24 3.48
N LEU A 45 -5.13 -0.82 2.78
CA LEU A 45 -4.22 -1.64 2.00
C LEU A 45 -3.97 -0.91 0.68
N THR A 46 -2.71 -0.79 0.28
CA THR A 46 -2.32 -0.03 -0.91
C THR A 46 -1.49 -0.90 -1.83
N ILE A 47 -1.86 -0.92 -3.10
CA ILE A 47 -1.14 -1.58 -4.20
C ILE A 47 -0.63 -0.49 -5.14
N ALA A 48 0.61 -0.60 -5.57
CA ALA A 48 1.10 0.19 -6.69
C ALA A 48 1.50 -0.71 -7.86
N ALA A 49 1.35 -0.16 -9.05
CA ALA A 49 1.71 -0.76 -10.32
C ALA A 49 2.64 0.19 -11.09
N ALA A 50 3.73 -0.31 -11.64
CA ALA A 50 4.73 0.48 -12.35
C ALA A 50 5.20 -0.21 -13.63
N VAL A 51 5.09 0.48 -14.77
CA VAL A 51 5.65 0.09 -16.06
C VAL A 51 6.88 0.96 -16.31
N ILE A 52 8.05 0.33 -16.33
CA ILE A 52 9.31 1.04 -16.49
C ILE A 52 9.76 1.08 -17.95
N PRO A 53 10.48 2.13 -18.41
CA PRO A 53 10.97 2.23 -19.78
C PRO A 53 12.08 1.21 -20.05
N LYS A 54 12.14 0.72 -21.30
CA LYS A 54 13.14 -0.25 -21.77
C LYS A 54 14.54 0.33 -21.81
N ASP A 55 14.67 1.54 -22.30
CA ASP A 55 15.93 2.23 -22.66
C ASP A 55 16.56 3.00 -21.52
N LYS A 56 15.78 3.52 -20.59
CA LYS A 56 16.24 4.37 -19.48
C LYS A 56 16.28 3.61 -18.15
N ARG A 57 17.29 3.86 -17.32
CA ARG A 57 17.40 3.28 -15.98
C ARG A 57 17.49 4.38 -14.92
N LEU A 58 16.71 4.23 -13.86
CA LEU A 58 16.81 5.05 -12.66
C LEU A 58 17.65 4.28 -11.59
N TYR A 59 18.92 4.68 -11.43
CA TYR A 59 19.91 3.91 -10.65
C TYR A 59 19.70 3.92 -9.14
N LYS A 60 18.93 4.86 -8.60
CA LYS A 60 18.71 5.00 -7.15
C LYS A 60 17.56 4.16 -6.62
N VAL A 61 16.73 3.58 -7.49
CA VAL A 61 15.59 2.75 -7.12
C VAL A 61 16.06 1.46 -6.47
N ARG A 62 15.53 1.15 -5.29
CA ARG A 62 15.84 -0.02 -4.48
C ARG A 62 14.59 -0.45 -3.71
N ASP A 63 14.67 -1.63 -3.05
CA ASP A 63 13.70 -2.04 -2.04
C ASP A 63 13.40 -0.88 -1.07
N SER A 64 12.12 -0.55 -0.92
CA SER A 64 11.66 0.58 -0.11
C SER A 64 12.09 0.49 1.37
N LYS A 65 12.29 -0.72 1.88
CA LYS A 65 12.75 -0.99 3.25
C LYS A 65 14.25 -0.70 3.45
N ALA A 66 15.02 -0.73 2.34
CA ALA A 66 16.45 -0.37 2.35
C ALA A 66 16.69 1.15 2.33
N LEU A 67 15.65 1.95 2.13
CA LEU A 67 15.68 3.41 2.07
C LEU A 67 15.07 4.01 3.33
N ASN A 68 15.60 5.14 3.80
CA ASN A 68 14.91 5.95 4.80
C ASN A 68 13.76 6.76 4.18
N GLU A 69 12.95 7.40 5.02
CA GLU A 69 11.75 8.12 4.55
C GLU A 69 12.08 9.29 3.61
N LYS A 70 13.14 10.06 3.92
CA LYS A 70 13.58 11.18 3.07
C LYS A 70 14.08 10.69 1.71
N GLU A 71 14.80 9.58 1.68
CA GLU A 71 15.25 8.95 0.43
C GLU A 71 14.08 8.48 -0.43
N ARG A 72 13.06 7.85 0.20
CA ARG A 72 11.85 7.43 -0.52
C ARG A 72 11.08 8.62 -1.09
N GLU A 73 10.86 9.66 -0.29
CA GLU A 73 10.18 10.88 -0.73
C GLU A 73 10.91 11.56 -1.90
N SER A 74 12.25 11.67 -1.83
CA SER A 74 13.05 12.27 -2.91
C SER A 74 13.03 11.44 -4.21
N LEU A 75 12.76 10.14 -4.10
CA LEU A 75 12.68 9.25 -5.26
C LEU A 75 11.27 9.18 -5.87
N TYR A 76 10.24 9.55 -5.12
CA TYR A 76 8.86 9.44 -5.58
C TYR A 76 8.63 10.20 -6.89
N ASP A 77 8.96 11.49 -6.92
CA ASP A 77 8.79 12.33 -8.12
C ASP A 77 9.69 11.86 -9.27
N ALA A 78 10.90 11.40 -8.94
CA ALA A 78 11.81 10.84 -9.95
C ALA A 78 11.23 9.55 -10.58
N ILE A 79 10.60 8.69 -9.79
CA ILE A 79 9.98 7.45 -10.26
C ILE A 79 8.73 7.74 -11.07
N THR A 80 7.85 8.64 -10.61
CA THR A 80 6.63 9.00 -11.32
C THR A 80 6.91 9.61 -12.69
N ASN A 81 7.96 10.43 -12.80
CA ASN A 81 8.40 11.03 -14.05
C ASN A 81 9.18 10.04 -14.95
N TRP A 82 9.76 8.99 -14.38
CA TRP A 82 10.55 8.01 -15.14
C TRP A 82 9.70 6.84 -15.66
N CYS A 83 8.72 6.38 -14.91
CA CYS A 83 7.83 5.30 -15.35
C CYS A 83 7.04 5.72 -16.59
N SER A 84 6.92 4.81 -17.56
CA SER A 84 6.04 5.03 -18.71
C SER A 84 4.58 5.13 -18.28
N HIS A 85 4.18 4.28 -17.33
CA HIS A 85 2.87 4.31 -16.68
C HIS A 85 3.04 3.89 -15.22
N TRP A 86 2.25 4.46 -14.35
CA TRP A 86 2.17 4.04 -12.97
C TRP A 86 0.79 4.38 -12.39
N SER A 87 0.42 3.66 -11.37
CA SER A 87 -0.84 3.90 -10.68
C SER A 87 -0.79 3.35 -9.25
N VAL A 88 -1.76 3.78 -8.45
CA VAL A 88 -1.95 3.28 -7.09
C VAL A 88 -3.43 2.99 -6.87
N GLY A 89 -3.73 1.84 -6.29
CA GLY A 89 -5.07 1.44 -5.88
C GLY A 89 -5.11 1.14 -4.39
N HIS A 90 -6.23 1.46 -3.76
CA HIS A 90 -6.45 1.25 -2.34
C HIS A 90 -7.67 0.37 -2.10
N ALA A 91 -7.60 -0.46 -1.04
CA ALA A 91 -8.77 -0.96 -0.35
C ALA A 91 -8.81 -0.32 1.03
N THR A 92 -9.93 0.25 1.40
CA THR A 92 -10.15 0.90 2.69
C THR A 92 -10.07 -0.11 3.84
N ASN A 93 -9.89 0.37 5.06
CA ASN A 93 -9.96 -0.50 6.24
C ASN A 93 -11.33 -1.19 6.37
N LYS A 94 -12.43 -0.51 6.00
CA LYS A 94 -13.79 -1.08 5.98
C LYS A 94 -13.89 -2.23 4.97
N GLU A 95 -13.37 -2.06 3.75
CA GLU A 95 -13.32 -3.13 2.74
C GLU A 95 -12.42 -4.29 3.18
N CYS A 96 -11.34 -4.01 3.93
CA CYS A 96 -10.51 -5.07 4.53
C CYS A 96 -11.29 -5.87 5.60
N ASP A 97 -12.15 -5.21 6.36
CA ASP A 97 -12.99 -5.86 7.37
C ASP A 97 -14.15 -6.64 6.73
N GLU A 98 -14.80 -6.08 5.73
CA GLU A 98 -15.98 -6.64 5.06
C GLU A 98 -15.62 -7.85 4.19
N PHE A 99 -14.59 -7.71 3.33
CA PHE A 99 -14.26 -8.73 2.33
C PHE A 99 -13.11 -9.64 2.76
N GLY A 100 -12.40 -9.30 3.84
CA GLY A 100 -11.16 -9.95 4.26
C GLY A 100 -9.97 -9.56 3.38
N MET A 101 -8.77 -9.81 3.90
CA MET A 101 -7.51 -9.32 3.31
C MET A 101 -7.24 -9.81 1.89
N SER A 102 -7.64 -11.03 1.56
CA SER A 102 -7.41 -11.60 0.23
C SER A 102 -8.22 -10.89 -0.85
N HIS A 103 -9.51 -10.65 -0.59
CA HIS A 103 -10.38 -9.93 -1.53
C HIS A 103 -10.05 -8.44 -1.58
N ALA A 104 -9.76 -7.82 -0.44
CA ALA A 104 -9.30 -6.43 -0.38
C ALA A 104 -8.03 -6.20 -1.21
N GLN A 105 -7.09 -7.16 -1.20
CA GLN A 105 -5.87 -7.13 -2.00
C GLN A 105 -6.19 -7.19 -3.50
N LYS A 106 -7.06 -8.12 -3.92
CA LYS A 106 -7.54 -8.21 -5.33
C LYS A 106 -8.25 -6.93 -5.77
N LEU A 107 -9.09 -6.36 -4.89
CA LEU A 107 -9.83 -5.12 -5.17
C LEU A 107 -8.89 -3.93 -5.36
N ALA A 108 -7.92 -3.74 -4.45
CA ALA A 108 -6.91 -2.70 -4.58
C ALA A 108 -6.06 -2.88 -5.85
N THR A 109 -5.72 -4.13 -6.18
CA THR A 109 -4.98 -4.47 -7.41
C THR A 109 -5.81 -4.14 -8.65
N LYS A 110 -7.08 -4.53 -8.69
CA LYS A 110 -7.97 -4.19 -9.80
C LYS A 110 -8.05 -2.68 -10.01
N ARG A 111 -8.20 -1.90 -8.93
CA ARG A 111 -8.21 -0.43 -8.98
C ARG A 111 -6.89 0.12 -9.55
N ALA A 112 -5.74 -0.39 -9.06
CA ALA A 112 -4.45 0.03 -9.59
C ALA A 112 -4.31 -0.29 -11.07
N LEU A 113 -4.54 -1.54 -11.49
CA LEU A 113 -4.36 -1.96 -12.88
C LEU A 113 -5.32 -1.28 -13.85
N THR A 114 -6.58 -1.10 -13.47
CA THR A 114 -7.56 -0.34 -14.29
C THR A 114 -7.12 1.11 -14.48
N SER A 115 -6.55 1.75 -13.44
CA SER A 115 -6.08 3.14 -13.51
C SER A 115 -4.84 3.34 -14.37
N LEU A 116 -4.12 2.29 -14.77
CA LEU A 116 -3.02 2.39 -15.73
C LEU A 116 -3.53 2.74 -17.14
N ASN A 117 -4.77 2.39 -17.47
CA ASN A 117 -5.41 2.63 -18.77
C ASN A 117 -4.59 2.14 -19.97
N ILE A 118 -3.98 0.96 -19.82
CA ILE A 118 -3.22 0.24 -20.85
C ILE A 118 -3.57 -1.24 -20.82
N GLU A 119 -3.36 -1.93 -21.92
CA GLU A 119 -3.36 -3.40 -21.95
C GLU A 119 -2.08 -3.92 -21.30
N ILE A 120 -2.20 -4.88 -20.38
CA ILE A 120 -1.08 -5.45 -19.64
C ILE A 120 -0.75 -6.82 -20.23
N ASP A 121 0.45 -6.95 -20.78
CA ASP A 121 0.89 -8.22 -21.35
C ASP A 121 1.41 -9.17 -20.27
N HIS A 122 2.10 -8.65 -19.23
CA HIS A 122 2.61 -9.48 -18.16
C HIS A 122 2.78 -8.73 -16.84
N ALA A 123 2.42 -9.36 -15.72
CA ALA A 123 2.58 -8.83 -14.38
C ALA A 123 3.70 -9.53 -13.61
N LEU A 124 4.63 -8.75 -13.05
CA LEU A 124 5.66 -9.17 -12.10
C LEU A 124 5.24 -8.78 -10.69
N ILE A 125 5.12 -9.75 -9.78
CA ILE A 125 4.49 -9.55 -8.47
C ILE A 125 5.50 -9.86 -7.37
N ASP A 126 5.57 -9.00 -6.34
CA ASP A 126 6.35 -9.34 -5.13
C ASP A 126 5.67 -10.46 -4.35
N GLY A 127 6.50 -11.40 -3.87
CA GLY A 127 6.06 -12.50 -3.00
C GLY A 127 5.69 -13.79 -3.74
N LYS A 128 4.89 -14.62 -3.07
CA LYS A 128 4.49 -15.96 -3.53
C LYS A 128 2.99 -16.14 -3.73
N TRP A 129 2.20 -15.13 -3.41
CA TRP A 129 0.74 -15.21 -3.50
C TRP A 129 0.23 -14.55 -4.77
N ASP A 130 -0.65 -15.26 -5.47
CA ASP A 130 -1.32 -14.76 -6.66
C ASP A 130 -2.57 -13.96 -6.27
N PHE A 131 -2.52 -12.66 -6.49
CA PHE A 131 -3.67 -11.76 -6.33
C PHE A 131 -4.00 -11.00 -7.62
N VAL A 132 -3.36 -11.38 -8.72
CA VAL A 132 -3.39 -10.68 -10.01
C VAL A 132 -3.94 -11.56 -11.13
N GLY A 133 -3.76 -12.89 -11.03
CA GLY A 133 -4.05 -13.82 -12.12
C GLY A 133 -5.51 -13.84 -12.60
N GLU A 134 -6.47 -13.44 -11.76
CA GLU A 134 -7.87 -13.26 -12.17
C GLU A 134 -8.08 -12.00 -13.04
N ILE A 135 -7.13 -11.06 -13.01
CA ILE A 135 -7.23 -9.77 -13.73
C ILE A 135 -6.48 -9.83 -15.05
N VAL A 136 -5.22 -10.31 -15.03
CA VAL A 136 -4.34 -10.35 -16.22
C VAL A 136 -4.28 -11.70 -16.90
N GLY A 137 -4.90 -12.73 -16.32
CA GLY A 137 -4.78 -14.13 -16.76
C GLY A 137 -3.64 -14.88 -16.07
N LYS A 138 -3.88 -16.15 -15.75
CA LYS A 138 -2.91 -16.97 -15.00
C LYS A 138 -1.60 -17.24 -15.75
N ALA A 139 -1.59 -17.18 -17.07
CA ALA A 139 -0.39 -17.31 -17.89
C ALA A 139 0.46 -16.04 -17.91
N ASN A 140 -0.15 -14.89 -17.65
CA ASN A 140 0.44 -13.57 -17.82
C ASN A 140 0.95 -12.96 -16.51
N ARG A 141 1.48 -13.80 -15.60
CA ARG A 141 2.04 -13.35 -14.34
C ARG A 141 3.25 -14.15 -13.89
N THR A 142 4.14 -13.51 -13.16
CA THR A 142 5.28 -14.14 -12.49
C THR A 142 5.41 -13.62 -11.07
N MET A 143 5.38 -14.52 -10.10
CA MET A 143 5.60 -14.20 -8.69
C MET A 143 7.09 -14.31 -8.37
N ILE A 144 7.66 -13.29 -7.74
CA ILE A 144 9.09 -13.20 -7.45
C ILE A 144 9.27 -12.97 -5.94
N ILE A 145 9.79 -13.98 -5.26
CA ILE A 145 10.09 -13.87 -3.82
C ILE A 145 11.18 -12.83 -3.62
N ARG A 146 10.91 -11.80 -2.81
CA ARG A 146 11.73 -10.59 -2.62
C ARG A 146 11.95 -9.88 -3.96
N GLY A 147 10.87 -9.72 -4.71
CA GLY A 147 10.88 -9.07 -6.01
C GLY A 147 11.31 -7.62 -5.93
N ASP A 148 10.94 -6.92 -4.86
CA ASP A 148 11.36 -5.56 -4.52
C ASP A 148 12.90 -5.38 -4.47
N ALA A 149 13.64 -6.43 -4.11
CA ALA A 149 15.10 -6.44 -4.10
C ALA A 149 15.74 -6.93 -5.41
N LYS A 150 14.98 -7.57 -6.32
CA LYS A 150 15.51 -8.26 -7.52
C LYS A 150 15.05 -7.64 -8.84
N CYS A 151 13.83 -7.12 -8.89
CA CYS A 151 13.13 -6.66 -10.07
C CYS A 151 12.92 -5.14 -9.98
N LEU A 152 13.32 -4.39 -11.01
CA LEU A 152 13.36 -2.93 -10.95
C LEU A 152 11.95 -2.32 -11.00
N SER A 153 11.02 -2.91 -11.75
CA SER A 153 9.64 -2.46 -11.81
C SER A 153 8.91 -2.69 -10.49
N ILE A 154 9.15 -3.83 -9.81
CA ILE A 154 8.59 -4.11 -8.48
C ILE A 154 9.18 -3.15 -7.45
N ALA A 155 10.49 -2.87 -7.50
CA ALA A 155 11.13 -1.91 -6.59
C ALA A 155 10.56 -0.49 -6.76
N ALA A 156 10.27 -0.07 -7.99
CA ALA A 156 9.60 1.20 -8.25
C ALA A 156 8.18 1.20 -7.65
N ALA A 157 7.38 0.16 -7.88
CA ALA A 157 6.05 -0.01 -7.30
C ALA A 157 6.10 0.01 -5.76
N SER A 158 7.09 -0.65 -5.15
CA SER A 158 7.30 -0.66 -3.69
C SER A 158 7.44 0.75 -3.12
N ILE A 159 8.25 1.60 -3.75
CA ILE A 159 8.43 3.00 -3.32
C ILE A 159 7.14 3.80 -3.52
N LEU A 160 6.48 3.65 -4.67
CA LEU A 160 5.22 4.35 -4.95
C LEU A 160 4.12 3.99 -3.94
N ALA A 161 3.93 2.70 -3.68
CA ALA A 161 2.96 2.23 -2.70
C ALA A 161 3.28 2.77 -1.30
N LYS A 162 4.54 2.66 -0.89
CA LYS A 162 4.99 3.05 0.45
C LYS A 162 4.84 4.53 0.69
N VAL A 163 5.30 5.38 -0.23
CA VAL A 163 5.22 6.84 -0.07
C VAL A 163 3.76 7.31 -0.09
N THR A 164 2.97 6.82 -1.03
CA THR A 164 1.54 7.19 -1.12
C THR A 164 0.80 6.85 0.17
N ARG A 165 0.98 5.62 0.68
CA ARG A 165 0.31 5.21 1.91
C ARG A 165 0.83 5.96 3.13
N ASP A 166 2.14 6.20 3.22
CA ASP A 166 2.72 6.92 4.35
C ASP A 166 2.21 8.37 4.42
N ARG A 167 2.01 9.03 3.28
CA ARG A 167 1.38 10.35 3.17
C ARG A 167 -0.06 10.33 3.69
N ILE A 168 -0.87 9.35 3.29
CA ILE A 168 -2.23 9.15 3.80
C ILE A 168 -2.22 9.02 5.33
N MET A 169 -1.33 8.21 5.89
CA MET A 169 -1.27 8.00 7.34
C MET A 169 -0.77 9.23 8.11
N LYS A 170 0.07 10.06 7.51
CA LYS A 170 0.47 11.36 8.08
C LYS A 170 -0.71 12.33 8.15
N GLU A 171 -1.52 12.42 7.10
CA GLU A 171 -2.73 13.26 7.12
C GLU A 171 -3.71 12.77 8.22
N HIS A 172 -3.91 11.48 8.33
CA HIS A 172 -4.74 10.91 9.40
C HIS A 172 -4.17 11.12 10.81
N HIS A 173 -2.85 11.26 10.96
CA HIS A 173 -2.25 11.59 12.25
C HIS A 173 -2.71 12.95 12.76
N LYS A 174 -2.96 13.93 11.88
CA LYS A 174 -3.48 15.24 12.27
C LYS A 174 -4.84 15.16 12.97
N LEU A 175 -5.67 14.19 12.56
CA LEU A 175 -7.00 13.95 13.14
C LEU A 175 -6.94 13.06 14.40
N PHE A 176 -5.96 12.17 14.47
CA PHE A 176 -5.81 11.16 15.53
C PHE A 176 -4.38 11.12 16.08
N PRO A 177 -3.88 12.22 16.70
CA PRO A 177 -2.46 12.34 17.09
C PRO A 177 -2.02 11.32 18.14
N ASN A 178 -2.92 10.87 19.03
CA ASN A 178 -2.63 9.93 20.10
C ASN A 178 -2.16 8.56 19.58
N TYR A 179 -2.59 8.15 18.37
CA TYR A 179 -2.24 6.87 17.75
C TYR A 179 -0.88 6.86 17.08
N ALA A 180 -0.22 8.01 16.96
CA ALA A 180 1.11 8.19 16.38
C ALA A 180 1.22 7.66 14.93
N PHE A 181 0.18 7.79 14.12
CA PHE A 181 0.16 7.33 12.72
C PHE A 181 1.25 7.94 11.85
N GLU A 182 1.73 9.13 12.19
CA GLU A 182 2.87 9.76 11.54
C GLU A 182 4.13 8.87 11.59
N SER A 183 4.38 8.19 12.71
CA SER A 183 5.56 7.35 12.90
C SER A 183 5.29 5.89 12.55
N ASN A 184 4.23 5.30 13.07
CA ASN A 184 3.94 3.87 12.94
C ASN A 184 3.16 3.49 11.68
N LYS A 185 2.63 4.47 10.93
CA LYS A 185 1.85 4.26 9.69
C LYS A 185 0.69 3.27 9.87
N GLY A 186 0.10 3.21 11.06
CA GLY A 186 -1.00 2.30 11.41
C GLY A 186 -0.57 0.88 11.76
N TYR A 187 0.73 0.58 11.79
CA TYR A 187 1.23 -0.73 12.25
C TYR A 187 1.25 -0.83 13.77
N PRO A 188 1.17 -2.06 14.33
CA PRO A 188 1.25 -2.27 15.76
C PRO A 188 2.63 -1.85 16.32
N CYS A 189 2.59 -1.01 17.35
CA CYS A 189 3.74 -0.65 18.18
C CYS A 189 3.25 -0.34 19.59
N PRO A 190 4.12 -0.25 20.60
CA PRO A 190 3.68 0.01 21.99
C PRO A 190 2.80 1.26 22.13
N LYS A 191 3.16 2.37 21.46
CA LYS A 191 2.40 3.61 21.50
C LYS A 191 1.01 3.47 20.87
N HIS A 192 0.90 2.78 19.70
CA HIS A 192 -0.36 2.53 19.03
C HIS A 192 -1.27 1.61 19.87
N LYS A 193 -0.70 0.54 20.44
CA LYS A 193 -1.43 -0.37 21.34
C LYS A 193 -1.99 0.36 22.55
N LYS A 194 -1.17 1.19 23.21
CA LYS A 194 -1.57 2.00 24.36
C LYS A 194 -2.73 2.93 24.01
N ALA A 195 -2.61 3.69 22.93
CA ALA A 195 -3.66 4.61 22.49
C ALA A 195 -4.96 3.86 22.16
N LEU A 196 -4.87 2.72 21.48
CA LEU A 196 -6.02 1.88 21.19
C LEU A 196 -6.71 1.36 22.46
N TYR A 197 -5.94 0.97 23.47
CA TYR A 197 -6.48 0.49 24.72
C TYR A 197 -7.16 1.60 25.54
N GLU A 198 -6.57 2.80 25.56
CA GLU A 198 -7.05 3.95 26.35
C GLU A 198 -8.20 4.71 25.68
N SER A 199 -8.16 4.84 24.35
CA SER A 199 -9.08 5.72 23.60
C SER A 199 -9.98 4.97 22.61
N GLY A 200 -9.85 3.65 22.48
CA GLY A 200 -10.61 2.82 21.54
C GLY A 200 -10.17 2.93 20.07
N PRO A 201 -10.85 2.26 19.17
CA PRO A 201 -10.53 2.31 17.74
C PRO A 201 -11.06 3.60 17.11
N THR A 202 -10.27 4.17 16.20
CA THR A 202 -10.72 5.23 15.30
C THR A 202 -11.46 4.62 14.10
N PRO A 203 -12.18 5.42 13.29
CA PRO A 203 -12.80 4.96 12.03
C PRO A 203 -11.83 4.35 11.01
N LEU A 204 -10.52 4.46 11.25
CA LEU A 204 -9.46 3.93 10.39
C LEU A 204 -9.02 2.51 10.76
N HIS A 205 -9.39 2.02 11.95
CA HIS A 205 -8.97 0.72 12.43
C HIS A 205 -9.73 -0.42 11.73
N ARG A 206 -9.04 -1.55 11.57
CA ARG A 206 -9.60 -2.80 11.05
C ARG A 206 -10.17 -3.58 12.22
N ILE A 207 -11.44 -3.33 12.52
CA ILE A 207 -12.09 -3.80 13.75
C ILE A 207 -12.43 -5.29 13.77
N SER A 208 -12.50 -5.95 12.61
CA SER A 208 -12.73 -7.40 12.52
C SER A 208 -11.50 -8.25 12.90
N TRP A 209 -10.35 -7.62 13.08
CA TRP A 209 -9.09 -8.31 13.30
C TRP A 209 -8.91 -8.81 14.72
N LYS A 210 -8.14 -9.91 14.87
CA LYS A 210 -7.94 -10.60 16.16
C LYS A 210 -7.47 -9.66 17.29
N TYR A 211 -6.64 -8.66 17.00
CA TYR A 211 -6.12 -7.74 18.02
C TYR A 211 -7.22 -6.95 18.74
N MET A 212 -8.37 -6.76 18.12
CA MET A 212 -9.50 -6.06 18.76
C MET A 212 -10.10 -6.85 19.91
N LYS A 213 -9.97 -8.19 19.90
CA LYS A 213 -10.45 -9.06 21.01
C LYS A 213 -9.66 -8.83 22.31
N ASP A 214 -8.43 -8.37 22.19
CA ASP A 214 -7.53 -8.11 23.31
C ASP A 214 -7.68 -6.67 23.84
N THR A 215 -8.69 -5.93 23.39
CA THR A 215 -8.98 -4.55 23.81
C THR A 215 -10.31 -4.48 24.56
N PRO A 216 -10.55 -3.44 25.40
CA PRO A 216 -11.87 -3.20 26.01
C PRO A 216 -12.98 -2.93 24.99
N TYR A 217 -12.62 -2.70 23.74
CA TYR A 217 -13.51 -2.31 22.63
C TYR A 217 -13.73 -3.46 21.65
N SER A 218 -14.04 -4.67 22.14
CA SER A 218 -14.40 -5.79 21.27
C SER A 218 -15.64 -5.47 20.43
N GLN A 219 -15.85 -6.19 19.30
CA GLN A 219 -17.00 -5.95 18.41
C GLN A 219 -18.36 -5.87 19.14
N ALA A 220 -18.54 -6.62 20.22
CA ALA A 220 -19.74 -6.57 21.05
C ALA A 220 -19.94 -5.18 21.68
N CYS A 221 -18.87 -4.52 22.15
CA CYS A 221 -18.95 -3.18 22.72
C CYS A 221 -19.19 -2.11 21.64
N LEU A 222 -18.62 -2.26 20.46
CA LEU A 222 -18.76 -1.30 19.36
C LEU A 222 -20.18 -1.28 18.76
N LEU A 223 -20.88 -2.39 18.77
CA LEU A 223 -22.29 -2.46 18.34
C LEU A 223 -23.23 -1.68 19.28
N TYR A 224 -22.87 -1.59 20.58
CA TYR A 224 -23.65 -0.80 21.55
C TYR A 224 -23.31 0.70 21.58
N THR A 225 -22.14 1.09 21.06
CA THR A 225 -21.67 2.49 21.09
C THR A 225 -21.76 3.20 19.73
N SER A 226 -22.17 2.51 18.67
CA SER A 226 -22.50 3.16 17.39
C SER A 226 -23.76 4.01 17.57
N PRO A 227 -23.71 5.33 17.31
CA PRO A 227 -24.93 6.14 17.31
C PRO A 227 -25.93 5.52 16.34
N SER A 228 -27.15 5.31 16.81
CA SER A 228 -28.24 4.82 15.99
C SER A 228 -28.49 5.82 14.84
N PRO A 229 -29.00 5.38 13.67
CA PRO A 229 -29.43 6.31 12.63
C PRO A 229 -30.41 7.38 13.13
N ARG A 230 -31.10 7.14 14.23
CA ARG A 230 -31.98 8.10 14.90
C ARG A 230 -31.21 9.26 15.59
N ASP A 231 -30.00 9.00 16.06
CA ASP A 231 -29.18 10.03 16.73
C ASP A 231 -28.63 11.06 15.72
N TYR A 232 -28.45 10.66 14.46
CA TYR A 232 -28.10 11.56 13.36
C TYR A 232 -29.29 12.44 12.90
N ALA A 233 -30.52 11.98 13.07
CA ALA A 233 -31.71 12.76 12.72
C ALA A 233 -32.00 13.86 13.76
N ALA A 234 -31.73 13.59 15.03
CA ALA A 234 -31.97 14.53 16.12
C ALA A 234 -31.01 15.75 16.11
N SER A 235 -29.80 15.58 15.57
CA SER A 235 -28.79 16.67 15.49
C SER A 235 -29.02 17.65 14.32
N ARG A 236 -30.05 17.44 13.49
CA ARG A 236 -30.38 18.27 12.30
C ARG A 236 -31.66 19.08 12.44
N MET A 237 -32.32 19.13 13.62
CA MET A 237 -33.41 20.05 13.80
C MET A 237 -32.90 21.46 14.08
N PRO A 238 -33.20 22.45 13.21
CA PRO A 238 -32.91 23.84 13.55
C PRO A 238 -33.81 24.22 14.76
N SER A 239 -33.18 24.85 15.76
CA SER A 239 -33.93 25.47 16.85
C SER A 239 -34.81 26.57 16.25
N SER A 240 -36.12 26.34 16.19
CA SER A 240 -37.10 27.38 15.92
C SER A 240 -37.10 28.32 17.10
N ALA A 241 -36.59 29.55 16.89
CA ALA A 241 -36.95 30.70 17.70
C ALA A 241 -38.28 31.25 17.23
#